data_10257b2185a77a879b7c56f042b5279b
#
_entry.id   10257b2185a77a879b7c56f042b5279b
#
_cell.length_a   1.000
_cell.length_b   1.000
_cell.length_c   1.000
_cell.angle_alpha   90.00
_cell.angle_beta   90.00
_cell.angle_gamma   90.00
#
_symmetry.space_group_name_H-M   'P 1'
#
loop_
_entity.id
_entity.type
_entity.pdbx_description
1 polymer ?
#
loop_
_entity_poly.entity_id
_entity_poly.type
_entity_poly.pdbx_seq_one_letter_code
_entity_poly.pdbx_strand_id
1 'polypeptide(L)'
;NYSNCRDEFTPGQIERIFWSIENYHPGYLENNFNYPTLSINGLNFLQDTDGDNQFNPGDTTRVKVVLANEWGGDATNIELYLSSQDDRITILDNHIEFNNSPLGDIVLPPGEISSTAFDWFLVAADLDATPGSIPCLLTITAGTDEYPYQLVEDITLDLTLSQSGFPLESIVVKSSPIVVDLEADGYKEIYFGSDNNMFHGYNSFGEELVGFPFQSTDRIRSSPAIGD
;
A
#
# COMPACT_ATOMS: atom_id res chain seq x y z
N ASN A 1 39.58 -26.43 -5.35
CA ASN A 1 38.71 -25.71 -4.38
C ASN A 1 37.86 -24.66 -5.11
N TYR A 2 36.77 -25.10 -5.71
CA TYR A 2 35.85 -24.23 -6.49
C TYR A 2 34.58 -23.85 -5.73
N SER A 3 34.55 -24.04 -4.41
CA SER A 3 33.31 -23.96 -3.66
C SER A 3 32.95 -22.57 -3.06
N ASN A 4 33.85 -21.58 -3.14
CA ASN A 4 33.64 -20.29 -2.45
C ASN A 4 33.58 -19.05 -3.32
N CYS A 5 33.45 -19.16 -4.66
CA CYS A 5 33.35 -18.00 -5.55
C CYS A 5 32.16 -18.13 -6.50
N ARG A 6 30.96 -18.43 -5.96
CA ARG A 6 29.75 -18.50 -6.81
C ARG A 6 29.05 -17.17 -7.01
N ASP A 7 29.38 -16.18 -6.21
CA ASP A 7 28.62 -14.92 -6.15
C ASP A 7 29.34 -13.70 -6.74
N GLU A 8 30.64 -13.85 -7.12
CA GLU A 8 31.40 -12.74 -7.70
C GLU A 8 32.26 -13.22 -8.88
N PHE A 9 32.28 -12.44 -9.95
CA PHE A 9 33.24 -12.61 -11.05
C PHE A 9 34.57 -11.96 -10.69
N THR A 10 35.67 -12.67 -10.97
CA THR A 10 36.98 -12.04 -10.87
C THR A 10 37.16 -10.93 -11.90
N PRO A 11 38.02 -9.93 -11.67
CA PRO A 11 38.25 -8.86 -12.65
C PRO A 11 38.57 -9.36 -14.05
N GLY A 12 39.41 -10.41 -14.17
CA GLY A 12 39.73 -11.00 -15.46
C GLY A 12 38.61 -11.83 -16.11
N GLN A 13 37.58 -12.26 -15.35
CA GLN A 13 36.37 -12.84 -15.89
C GLN A 13 35.45 -11.75 -16.41
N ILE A 14 35.34 -10.65 -15.67
CA ILE A 14 34.56 -9.47 -16.07
C ILE A 14 35.13 -8.89 -17.37
N GLU A 15 36.44 -8.69 -17.49
CA GLU A 15 37.10 -8.22 -18.72
C GLU A 15 36.82 -9.13 -19.90
N ARG A 16 36.87 -10.46 -19.71
CA ARG A 16 36.57 -11.43 -20.80
C ARG A 16 35.09 -11.43 -21.19
N ILE A 17 34.20 -11.23 -20.26
CA ILE A 17 32.76 -11.10 -20.53
C ILE A 17 32.55 -9.86 -21.41
N PHE A 18 33.04 -8.70 -20.99
CA PHE A 18 32.95 -7.46 -21.77
C PHE A 18 33.59 -7.59 -23.14
N TRP A 19 34.81 -8.13 -23.22
CA TRP A 19 35.48 -8.38 -24.49
C TRP A 19 34.64 -9.30 -25.41
N SER A 20 34.03 -10.34 -24.86
CA SER A 20 33.19 -11.26 -25.63
C SER A 20 31.92 -10.57 -26.15
N ILE A 21 31.30 -9.75 -25.32
CA ILE A 21 30.08 -8.99 -25.69
C ILE A 21 30.44 -7.98 -26.78
N GLU A 22 31.50 -7.19 -26.61
CA GLU A 22 31.95 -6.20 -27.59
C GLU A 22 32.30 -6.80 -28.95
N ASN A 23 32.91 -7.99 -28.99
CA ASN A 23 33.40 -8.58 -30.25
C ASN A 23 32.42 -9.52 -30.94
N TYR A 24 31.54 -10.17 -30.20
CA TYR A 24 30.60 -11.16 -30.76
C TYR A 24 29.13 -10.77 -30.63
N HIS A 25 28.81 -9.85 -29.74
CA HIS A 25 27.44 -9.43 -29.48
C HIS A 25 27.35 -7.90 -29.19
N PRO A 26 27.91 -7.04 -30.09
CA PRO A 26 27.95 -5.61 -29.83
C PRO A 26 26.57 -5.00 -29.62
N GLY A 27 25.52 -5.57 -30.24
CA GLY A 27 24.15 -5.12 -30.02
C GLY A 27 23.60 -5.30 -28.59
N TYR A 28 24.24 -6.12 -27.76
CA TYR A 28 23.86 -6.20 -26.33
C TYR A 28 24.32 -5.00 -25.51
N LEU A 29 25.36 -4.30 -25.96
CA LEU A 29 25.84 -3.10 -25.27
C LEU A 29 25.17 -1.82 -25.81
N GLU A 30 24.65 -1.85 -27.03
CA GLU A 30 24.09 -0.65 -27.65
C GLU A 30 22.61 -0.40 -27.35
N ASN A 31 21.84 -1.40 -26.92
CA ASN A 31 20.38 -1.30 -26.84
C ASN A 31 19.76 -1.31 -25.41
N ASN A 32 20.53 -1.58 -24.36
CA ASN A 32 19.94 -1.77 -23.04
C ASN A 32 20.05 -0.54 -22.11
N PHE A 33 20.87 0.45 -22.47
CA PHE A 33 21.09 1.62 -21.61
C PHE A 33 20.04 2.73 -21.81
N ASN A 34 19.23 2.66 -22.86
CA ASN A 34 18.22 3.68 -23.15
C ASN A 34 16.84 3.34 -22.61
N TYR A 35 16.62 2.09 -22.18
CA TYR A 35 15.36 1.65 -21.58
C TYR A 35 15.50 1.58 -20.07
N PRO A 36 14.54 2.09 -19.30
CA PRO A 36 14.49 1.85 -17.86
C PRO A 36 14.15 0.38 -17.57
N THR A 37 14.46 -0.08 -16.39
CA THR A 37 13.97 -1.35 -15.86
C THR A 37 13.17 -1.05 -14.59
N LEU A 38 11.86 -0.85 -14.76
CA LEU A 38 10.98 -0.49 -13.68
C LEU A 38 10.48 -1.71 -12.91
N SER A 39 10.35 -1.56 -11.62
CA SER A 39 9.67 -2.50 -10.71
C SER A 39 8.73 -1.75 -9.76
N ILE A 40 7.70 -2.47 -9.27
CA ILE A 40 6.78 -1.96 -8.26
C ILE A 40 7.39 -2.25 -6.89
N ASN A 41 7.73 -1.19 -6.16
CA ASN A 41 8.32 -1.30 -4.81
C ASN A 41 7.26 -1.28 -3.69
N GLY A 42 6.04 -0.87 -3.99
CA GLY A 42 4.93 -0.89 -3.04
C GLY A 42 3.70 -0.11 -3.48
N LEU A 43 2.64 -0.33 -2.72
CA LEU A 43 1.38 0.39 -2.82
C LEU A 43 1.08 1.03 -1.47
N ASN A 44 0.60 2.27 -1.45
CA ASN A 44 0.21 2.98 -0.24
C ASN A 44 -1.24 3.43 -0.35
N PHE A 45 -2.06 3.04 0.61
CA PHE A 45 -3.43 3.52 0.78
C PHE A 45 -3.41 4.80 1.61
N LEU A 46 -4.10 5.83 1.16
CA LEU A 46 -4.08 7.13 1.80
C LEU A 46 -5.46 7.80 1.69
N GLN A 47 -5.85 8.53 2.74
CA GLN A 47 -7.04 9.37 2.73
C GLN A 47 -8.30 8.60 2.28
N ASP A 48 -8.57 7.49 2.95
CA ASP A 48 -9.81 6.75 2.85
C ASP A 48 -10.99 7.50 3.49
N THR A 49 -12.18 6.91 3.41
CA THR A 49 -13.41 7.56 3.84
C THR A 49 -13.44 7.82 5.34
N ASP A 50 -12.90 6.91 6.16
CA ASP A 50 -12.90 7.02 7.63
C ASP A 50 -11.56 7.48 8.22
N GLY A 51 -10.52 7.63 7.40
CA GLY A 51 -9.23 8.22 7.76
C GLY A 51 -8.28 7.27 8.49
N ASP A 52 -8.51 5.97 8.43
CA ASP A 52 -7.68 4.97 9.11
C ASP A 52 -6.52 4.42 8.26
N ASN A 53 -6.49 4.78 6.97
CA ASN A 53 -5.53 4.32 5.95
C ASN A 53 -5.53 2.80 5.75
N GLN A 54 -6.66 2.16 6.01
CA GLN A 54 -6.96 0.79 5.62
C GLN A 54 -7.93 0.82 4.43
N PHE A 55 -8.01 -0.25 3.67
CA PHE A 55 -9.00 -0.35 2.62
C PHE A 55 -10.09 -1.33 3.08
N ASN A 56 -11.23 -0.78 3.46
CA ASN A 56 -12.36 -1.51 4.03
C ASN A 56 -13.58 -1.50 3.10
N PRO A 57 -14.53 -2.43 3.27
CA PRO A 57 -15.82 -2.36 2.58
C PRO A 57 -16.54 -1.04 2.85
N GLY A 58 -16.92 -0.34 1.78
CA GLY A 58 -17.56 0.96 1.82
C GLY A 58 -16.61 2.15 1.68
N ASP A 59 -15.30 1.93 1.68
CA ASP A 59 -14.32 3.00 1.54
C ASP A 59 -14.15 3.46 0.11
N THR A 60 -13.76 4.72 0.00
CA THR A 60 -13.10 5.28 -1.17
C THR A 60 -11.72 5.73 -0.75
N THR A 61 -10.69 5.14 -1.34
CA THR A 61 -9.29 5.36 -0.96
C THR A 61 -8.44 5.81 -2.13
N ARG A 62 -7.36 6.52 -1.81
CA ARG A 62 -6.31 6.90 -2.76
C ARG A 62 -5.20 5.88 -2.73
N VAL A 63 -4.87 5.33 -3.89
CA VAL A 63 -3.79 4.34 -4.02
C VAL A 63 -2.62 4.98 -4.76
N LYS A 64 -1.51 5.12 -4.06
CA LYS A 64 -0.23 5.56 -4.64
C LYS A 64 0.65 4.37 -4.94
N VAL A 65 1.40 4.49 -6.03
CA VAL A 65 2.38 3.48 -6.44
C VAL A 65 3.79 3.98 -6.15
N VAL A 66 4.61 3.13 -5.59
CA VAL A 66 6.05 3.35 -5.42
C VAL A 66 6.78 2.55 -6.49
N LEU A 67 7.52 3.24 -7.34
CA LEU A 67 8.32 2.64 -8.40
C LEU A 67 9.80 2.70 -8.08
N ALA A 68 10.53 1.67 -8.45
CA ALA A 68 11.98 1.67 -8.53
C ALA A 68 12.40 1.56 -10.00
N ASN A 69 13.45 2.29 -10.39
CA ASN A 69 14.18 2.04 -11.63
C ASN A 69 15.44 1.26 -11.26
N GLU A 70 15.41 -0.05 -11.48
CA GLU A 70 16.47 -0.96 -11.02
C GLU A 70 17.78 -0.72 -11.77
N TRP A 71 17.71 -0.45 -13.07
CA TRP A 71 18.86 -0.14 -13.90
C TRP A 71 18.45 0.30 -15.31
N GLY A 72 19.43 0.65 -16.13
CA GLY A 72 19.25 1.02 -17.55
C GLY A 72 19.25 2.53 -17.74
N GLY A 73 18.34 3.04 -18.56
CA GLY A 73 18.17 4.47 -18.80
C GLY A 73 17.27 5.15 -17.76
N ASP A 74 17.22 6.45 -17.83
CA ASP A 74 16.27 7.24 -17.07
C ASP A 74 14.83 6.91 -17.49
N ALA A 75 13.94 6.70 -16.51
CA ALA A 75 12.52 6.59 -16.81
C ALA A 75 11.90 7.99 -16.86
N THR A 76 11.38 8.32 -18.03
CA THR A 76 10.72 9.59 -18.34
C THR A 76 9.30 9.34 -18.83
N ASN A 77 8.42 10.34 -18.79
CA ASN A 77 7.04 10.24 -19.26
C ASN A 77 6.34 8.99 -18.69
N ILE A 78 6.44 8.81 -17.37
CA ILE A 78 5.88 7.64 -16.71
C ILE A 78 4.39 7.86 -16.49
N GLU A 79 3.58 6.95 -17.05
CA GLU A 79 2.13 6.91 -16.86
C GLU A 79 1.74 5.52 -16.34
N LEU A 80 0.76 5.48 -15.45
CA LEU A 80 0.24 4.26 -14.86
C LEU A 80 -1.26 4.14 -15.11
N TYR A 81 -1.70 2.94 -15.43
CA TYR A 81 -3.11 2.61 -15.64
C TYR A 81 -3.49 1.41 -14.80
N LEU A 82 -4.52 1.54 -13.96
CA LEU A 82 -5.07 0.49 -13.12
C LEU A 82 -6.36 -0.05 -13.72
N SER A 83 -6.52 -1.36 -13.74
CA SER A 83 -7.77 -2.02 -14.09
C SER A 83 -8.05 -3.23 -13.21
N SER A 84 -9.32 -3.57 -13.00
CA SER A 84 -9.78 -4.78 -12.33
C SER A 84 -11.06 -5.28 -12.99
N GLN A 85 -11.29 -6.59 -12.91
CA GLN A 85 -12.54 -7.23 -13.29
C GLN A 85 -13.34 -7.72 -12.06
N ASP A 86 -12.85 -7.42 -10.86
CA ASP A 86 -13.49 -7.78 -9.61
C ASP A 86 -14.62 -6.80 -9.31
N ASP A 87 -15.81 -7.32 -9.08
CA ASP A 87 -17.04 -6.55 -8.88
C ASP A 87 -17.19 -5.96 -7.46
N ARG A 88 -16.26 -6.30 -6.57
CA ARG A 88 -16.21 -5.73 -5.20
C ARG A 88 -15.72 -4.29 -5.16
N ILE A 89 -15.08 -3.81 -6.25
CA ILE A 89 -14.54 -2.46 -6.33
C ILE A 89 -14.94 -1.74 -7.61
N THR A 90 -14.96 -0.42 -7.53
CA THR A 90 -15.06 0.48 -8.68
C THR A 90 -13.83 1.38 -8.72
N ILE A 91 -13.10 1.37 -9.82
CA ILE A 91 -11.98 2.30 -10.04
C ILE A 91 -12.57 3.59 -10.58
N LEU A 92 -12.56 4.65 -9.78
CA LEU A 92 -13.12 5.96 -10.08
C LEU A 92 -12.15 6.83 -10.86
N ASP A 93 -10.85 6.69 -10.59
CA ASP A 93 -9.76 7.27 -11.35
C ASP A 93 -8.71 6.19 -11.58
N ASN A 94 -8.47 5.86 -12.83
CA ASN A 94 -7.64 4.73 -13.24
C ASN A 94 -6.30 5.14 -13.88
N HIS A 95 -5.99 6.43 -13.91
CA HIS A 95 -4.80 6.96 -14.58
C HIS A 95 -4.00 7.84 -13.63
N ILE A 96 -2.68 7.66 -13.66
CA ILE A 96 -1.71 8.48 -12.94
C ILE A 96 -0.66 8.98 -13.93
N GLU A 97 -0.44 10.29 -13.95
CA GLU A 97 0.73 10.92 -14.53
C GLU A 97 1.81 11.05 -13.45
N PHE A 98 2.82 10.19 -13.48
CA PHE A 98 3.90 10.21 -12.49
C PHE A 98 4.68 11.53 -12.49
N ASN A 99 4.70 12.20 -13.63
CA ASN A 99 5.38 13.47 -13.86
C ASN A 99 4.56 14.71 -13.44
N ASN A 100 3.34 14.52 -12.95
CA ASN A 100 2.46 15.64 -12.57
C ASN A 100 2.94 16.29 -11.27
N SER A 101 4.04 17.01 -11.36
CA SER A 101 4.66 17.75 -10.25
C SER A 101 4.65 19.25 -10.56
N PRO A 102 4.22 20.11 -9.62
CA PRO A 102 4.35 21.55 -9.75
C PRO A 102 5.81 22.04 -9.86
N LEU A 103 6.79 21.15 -9.65
CA LEU A 103 8.22 21.43 -9.72
C LEU A 103 8.86 21.02 -11.06
N GLY A 104 8.08 20.49 -12.01
CA GLY A 104 8.55 20.02 -13.33
C GLY A 104 8.48 18.50 -13.48
N ASP A 105 8.87 18.02 -14.66
CA ASP A 105 8.83 16.61 -14.99
C ASP A 105 9.72 15.78 -14.06
N ILE A 106 9.15 14.72 -13.50
CA ILE A 106 9.91 13.78 -12.68
C ILE A 106 10.59 12.78 -13.60
N VAL A 107 11.89 12.76 -13.53
CA VAL A 107 12.74 11.72 -14.12
C VAL A 107 13.11 10.75 -13.00
N LEU A 108 12.96 9.46 -13.22
CA LEU A 108 13.40 8.44 -12.28
C LEU A 108 14.68 7.78 -12.80
N PRO A 109 15.87 8.21 -12.30
CA PRO A 109 17.14 7.65 -12.71
C PRO A 109 17.33 6.20 -12.23
N PRO A 110 18.25 5.44 -12.85
CA PRO A 110 18.61 4.10 -12.40
C PRO A 110 19.09 4.08 -10.94
N GLY A 111 18.62 3.10 -10.17
CA GLY A 111 18.93 2.96 -8.74
C GLY A 111 18.09 3.80 -7.80
N GLU A 112 17.18 4.63 -8.32
CA GLU A 112 16.31 5.49 -7.51
C GLU A 112 14.92 4.89 -7.34
N ILE A 113 14.28 5.25 -6.21
CA ILE A 113 12.91 4.88 -5.85
C ILE A 113 12.11 6.16 -5.67
N SER A 114 10.93 6.21 -6.24
CA SER A 114 10.02 7.33 -6.07
C SER A 114 8.56 6.88 -6.01
N SER A 115 7.70 7.72 -5.47
CA SER A 115 6.26 7.49 -5.43
C SER A 115 5.52 8.52 -6.29
N THR A 116 4.29 8.19 -6.66
CA THR A 116 3.33 9.11 -7.30
C THR A 116 2.95 10.23 -6.32
N ALA A 117 3.82 11.23 -6.15
CA ALA A 117 3.73 12.20 -5.06
C ALA A 117 2.47 13.08 -5.11
N PHE A 118 2.03 13.45 -6.32
CA PHE A 118 0.96 14.44 -6.54
C PHE A 118 -0.26 13.85 -7.25
N ASP A 119 -0.23 12.56 -7.59
CA ASP A 119 -1.31 11.87 -8.27
C ASP A 119 -1.53 10.46 -7.68
N TRP A 120 -2.73 9.90 -7.84
CA TRP A 120 -3.14 8.62 -7.24
C TRP A 120 -4.31 8.01 -8.01
N PHE A 121 -4.45 6.71 -7.96
CA PHE A 121 -5.69 6.06 -8.34
C PHE A 121 -6.75 6.31 -7.27
N LEU A 122 -8.00 6.48 -7.66
CA LEU A 122 -9.13 6.56 -6.75
C LEU A 122 -9.96 5.28 -6.89
N VAL A 123 -10.07 4.52 -5.80
CA VAL A 123 -10.73 3.23 -5.78
C VAL A 123 -11.80 3.22 -4.68
N ALA A 124 -13.00 2.80 -5.02
CA ALA A 124 -14.09 2.60 -4.06
C ALA A 124 -14.42 1.13 -3.91
N ALA A 125 -14.60 0.66 -2.68
CA ALA A 125 -15.12 -0.67 -2.36
C ALA A 125 -16.62 -0.62 -2.09
N ASP A 126 -17.35 -1.64 -2.52
CA ASP A 126 -18.76 -1.77 -2.19
C ASP A 126 -18.96 -1.99 -0.68
N LEU A 127 -20.02 -1.46 -0.12
CA LEU A 127 -20.31 -1.53 1.32
C LEU A 127 -20.45 -2.98 1.84
N ASP A 128 -20.93 -3.89 1.00
CA ASP A 128 -21.11 -5.31 1.31
C ASP A 128 -20.02 -6.19 0.68
N ALA A 129 -18.94 -5.60 0.20
CA ALA A 129 -17.81 -6.31 -0.37
C ALA A 129 -17.17 -7.27 0.63
N THR A 130 -16.92 -8.49 0.21
CA THR A 130 -16.27 -9.49 1.06
C THR A 130 -14.76 -9.22 1.13
N PRO A 131 -14.16 -9.21 2.34
CA PRO A 131 -12.72 -9.04 2.50
C PRO A 131 -11.89 -10.09 1.75
N GLY A 132 -10.70 -9.70 1.36
CA GLY A 132 -9.74 -10.55 0.65
C GLY A 132 -8.97 -9.76 -0.39
N SER A 133 -8.01 -10.43 -1.01
CA SER A 133 -7.20 -9.82 -2.08
C SER A 133 -8.02 -9.63 -3.35
N ILE A 134 -7.95 -8.45 -3.93
CA ILE A 134 -8.64 -8.05 -5.15
C ILE A 134 -7.60 -8.01 -6.28
N PRO A 135 -7.72 -8.86 -7.29
CA PRO A 135 -6.79 -8.88 -8.40
C PRO A 135 -6.97 -7.64 -9.28
N CYS A 136 -5.87 -6.98 -9.57
CA CYS A 136 -5.79 -5.83 -10.46
C CYS A 136 -4.63 -6.00 -11.45
N LEU A 137 -4.75 -5.35 -12.59
CA LEU A 137 -3.70 -5.25 -13.58
C LEU A 137 -3.19 -3.81 -13.58
N LEU A 138 -1.90 -3.64 -13.34
CA LEU A 138 -1.20 -2.36 -13.42
C LEU A 138 -0.36 -2.32 -14.69
N THR A 139 -0.66 -1.37 -15.57
CA THR A 139 0.14 -1.09 -16.77
C THR A 139 0.93 0.18 -16.53
N ILE A 140 2.23 0.11 -16.73
CA ILE A 140 3.15 1.24 -16.61
C ILE A 140 3.76 1.47 -17.99
N THR A 141 3.68 2.70 -18.47
CA THR A 141 4.38 3.15 -19.68
C THR A 141 5.42 4.19 -19.31
N ALA A 142 6.51 4.24 -20.05
CA ALA A 142 7.59 5.20 -19.84
C ALA A 142 8.40 5.38 -21.13
N GLY A 143 9.32 6.34 -21.11
CA GLY A 143 10.27 6.57 -22.19
C GLY A 143 9.79 7.57 -23.22
N THR A 144 10.31 7.47 -24.43
CA THR A 144 10.06 8.37 -25.55
C THR A 144 9.52 7.60 -26.75
N ASP A 145 9.07 8.29 -27.79
CA ASP A 145 8.64 7.66 -29.06
C ASP A 145 9.75 6.81 -29.71
N GLU A 146 11.00 7.16 -29.50
CA GLU A 146 12.17 6.42 -30.00
C GLU A 146 12.48 5.20 -29.12
N TYR A 147 12.26 5.30 -27.81
CA TYR A 147 12.53 4.25 -26.83
C TYR A 147 11.30 4.02 -25.94
N PRO A 148 10.21 3.47 -26.47
CA PRO A 148 9.00 3.20 -25.70
C PRO A 148 9.23 2.03 -24.74
N TYR A 149 8.76 2.18 -23.51
CA TYR A 149 8.80 1.15 -22.47
C TYR A 149 7.39 0.83 -21.97
N GLN A 150 7.12 -0.43 -21.74
CA GLN A 150 5.87 -0.87 -21.11
C GLN A 150 6.15 -2.04 -20.18
N LEU A 151 5.57 -1.97 -18.98
CA LEU A 151 5.50 -3.04 -18.00
C LEU A 151 4.03 -3.31 -17.69
N VAL A 152 3.65 -4.58 -17.60
CA VAL A 152 2.31 -4.99 -17.19
C VAL A 152 2.47 -6.01 -16.05
N GLU A 153 1.92 -5.69 -14.90
CA GLU A 153 2.05 -6.50 -13.68
C GLU A 153 0.69 -6.81 -13.07
N ASP A 154 0.52 -8.04 -12.63
CA ASP A 154 -0.58 -8.45 -11.77
C ASP A 154 -0.29 -7.98 -10.34
N ILE A 155 -1.17 -7.16 -9.80
CA ILE A 155 -1.09 -6.69 -8.41
C ILE A 155 -2.36 -7.05 -7.64
N THR A 156 -2.32 -6.93 -6.34
CA THR A 156 -3.50 -7.10 -5.49
C THR A 156 -3.74 -5.88 -4.61
N LEU A 157 -5.00 -5.49 -4.44
CA LEU A 157 -5.43 -4.59 -3.40
C LEU A 157 -6.09 -5.42 -2.30
N ASP A 158 -5.60 -5.30 -1.06
CA ASP A 158 -6.12 -6.08 0.05
C ASP A 158 -7.27 -5.34 0.73
N LEU A 159 -8.50 -5.85 0.53
CA LEU A 159 -9.70 -5.38 1.22
C LEU A 159 -9.79 -6.09 2.56
N THR A 160 -9.79 -5.34 3.66
CA THR A 160 -9.70 -5.88 5.01
C THR A 160 -10.87 -5.41 5.88
N LEU A 161 -11.03 -6.03 7.08
CA LEU A 161 -11.88 -5.52 8.16
C LEU A 161 -11.01 -4.98 9.31
N SER A 162 -9.72 -4.78 9.05
CA SER A 162 -8.83 -4.19 10.03
C SER A 162 -9.15 -2.71 10.19
N GLN A 163 -9.23 -2.27 11.44
CA GLN A 163 -9.43 -0.88 11.82
C GLN A 163 -8.18 -0.38 12.50
N SER A 164 -7.71 0.81 12.16
CA SER A 164 -6.57 1.43 12.84
C SER A 164 -6.78 1.48 14.35
N GLY A 165 -5.73 1.17 15.12
CA GLY A 165 -5.83 1.09 16.60
C GLY A 165 -6.36 -0.23 17.15
N PHE A 166 -6.77 -1.18 16.29
CA PHE A 166 -7.20 -2.52 16.70
C PHE A 166 -6.31 -3.62 16.09
N PRO A 167 -6.14 -4.79 16.80
CA PRO A 167 -6.75 -5.15 18.10
C PRO A 167 -6.12 -4.39 19.28
N LEU A 168 -6.94 -4.14 20.32
CA LEU A 168 -6.45 -3.64 21.61
C LEU A 168 -5.67 -4.75 22.32
N GLU A 169 -4.38 -4.54 22.54
CA GLU A 169 -3.52 -5.54 23.16
C GLU A 169 -3.53 -5.46 24.70
N SER A 170 -3.18 -6.58 25.35
CA SER A 170 -2.98 -6.70 26.80
C SER A 170 -4.22 -6.49 27.67
N ILE A 171 -5.43 -6.49 27.11
CA ILE A 171 -6.69 -6.39 27.87
C ILE A 171 -7.42 -7.73 27.84
N VAL A 172 -7.68 -8.31 29.01
CA VAL A 172 -8.45 -9.55 29.12
C VAL A 172 -9.93 -9.21 29.31
N VAL A 173 -10.68 -9.35 28.23
CA VAL A 173 -12.14 -9.07 28.20
C VAL A 173 -12.90 -10.38 28.32
N LYS A 174 -13.88 -10.42 29.25
CA LYS A 174 -14.85 -11.52 29.42
C LYS A 174 -16.30 -11.06 29.41
N SER A 175 -16.51 -9.75 29.35
CA SER A 175 -17.82 -9.15 29.07
C SER A 175 -18.06 -9.08 27.57
N SER A 176 -19.30 -8.98 27.14
CA SER A 176 -19.60 -8.60 25.75
C SER A 176 -19.46 -7.09 25.62
N PRO A 177 -18.72 -6.58 24.65
CA PRO A 177 -18.64 -5.14 24.40
C PRO A 177 -19.99 -4.63 23.88
N ILE A 178 -20.23 -3.34 24.09
CA ILE A 178 -21.30 -2.60 23.43
C ILE A 178 -20.67 -1.58 22.48
N VAL A 179 -21.26 -1.44 21.30
CA VAL A 179 -20.82 -0.50 20.27
C VAL A 179 -21.96 0.46 19.99
N VAL A 180 -21.73 1.74 20.18
CA VAL A 180 -22.75 2.78 20.10
C VAL A 180 -22.14 4.12 19.75
N ASP A 181 -22.88 4.95 19.07
CA ASP A 181 -22.59 6.37 18.84
C ASP A 181 -23.32 7.17 19.93
N LEU A 182 -22.63 7.44 21.06
CA LEU A 182 -23.22 8.17 22.19
C LEU A 182 -23.24 9.68 21.96
N GLU A 183 -22.30 10.19 21.20
CA GLU A 183 -22.15 11.62 20.95
C GLU A 183 -22.93 12.06 19.71
N ALA A 184 -23.50 11.11 18.95
CA ALA A 184 -24.24 11.33 17.71
C ALA A 184 -23.42 12.10 16.64
N ASP A 185 -22.12 11.82 16.60
CA ASP A 185 -21.17 12.42 15.66
C ASP A 185 -20.94 11.56 14.40
N GLY A 186 -21.54 10.35 14.34
CA GLY A 186 -21.43 9.40 13.27
C GLY A 186 -20.34 8.35 13.46
N TYR A 187 -19.45 8.52 14.42
CA TYR A 187 -18.47 7.54 14.84
C TYR A 187 -19.00 6.72 16.01
N LYS A 188 -18.50 5.50 16.17
CA LYS A 188 -19.00 4.60 17.23
C LYS A 188 -17.92 4.39 18.27
N GLU A 189 -18.33 4.44 19.52
CA GLU A 189 -17.51 4.10 20.66
C GLU A 189 -17.75 2.64 21.05
N ILE A 190 -16.73 2.05 21.68
CA ILE A 190 -16.75 0.68 22.20
C ILE A 190 -16.56 0.72 23.70
N TYR A 191 -17.52 0.15 24.45
CA TYR A 191 -17.45 0.06 25.91
C TYR A 191 -17.46 -1.38 26.38
N PHE A 192 -16.56 -1.72 27.32
CA PHE A 192 -16.48 -3.06 27.88
C PHE A 192 -15.83 -3.08 29.27
N GLY A 193 -16.20 -4.11 30.06
CA GLY A 193 -15.52 -4.43 31.31
C GLY A 193 -14.38 -5.42 31.10
N SER A 194 -13.38 -5.38 31.97
CA SER A 194 -12.20 -6.24 31.88
C SER A 194 -11.85 -6.92 33.21
N ASP A 195 -11.03 -7.98 33.14
CA ASP A 195 -10.57 -8.74 34.30
C ASP A 195 -9.50 -8.00 35.14
N ASN A 196 -9.03 -6.84 34.68
CA ASN A 196 -8.12 -5.95 35.40
C ASN A 196 -8.83 -4.90 36.29
N ASN A 197 -10.13 -5.07 36.54
CA ASN A 197 -10.98 -4.21 37.34
C ASN A 197 -11.24 -2.82 36.68
N MET A 198 -11.18 -2.76 35.36
CA MET A 198 -11.39 -1.51 34.64
C MET A 198 -12.63 -1.62 33.74
N PHE A 199 -13.31 -0.50 33.58
CA PHE A 199 -14.33 -0.28 32.57
C PHE A 199 -13.77 0.69 31.54
N HIS A 200 -13.65 0.21 30.31
CA HIS A 200 -13.01 0.90 29.22
C HIS A 200 -14.02 1.52 28.27
N GLY A 201 -13.64 2.64 27.68
CA GLY A 201 -14.32 3.25 26.54
C GLY A 201 -13.29 3.67 25.51
N TYR A 202 -13.47 3.25 24.28
CA TYR A 202 -12.59 3.56 23.15
C TYR A 202 -13.39 4.15 22.00
N ASN A 203 -12.77 5.09 21.27
CA ASN A 203 -13.32 5.57 20.02
C ASN A 203 -13.09 4.54 18.87
N SER A 204 -13.60 4.84 17.67
CA SER A 204 -13.44 3.99 16.48
C SER A 204 -11.99 3.82 16.03
N PHE A 205 -11.06 4.64 16.49
CA PHE A 205 -9.62 4.57 16.18
C PHE A 205 -8.79 3.84 17.26
N GLY A 206 -9.45 3.21 18.25
CA GLY A 206 -8.77 2.50 19.33
C GLY A 206 -8.11 3.39 20.38
N GLU A 207 -8.45 4.68 20.42
CA GLU A 207 -7.99 5.61 21.43
C GLU A 207 -8.94 5.59 22.63
N GLU A 208 -8.38 5.55 23.84
CA GLU A 208 -9.17 5.55 25.06
C GLU A 208 -9.85 6.91 25.26
N LEU A 209 -11.15 6.90 25.51
CA LEU A 209 -11.96 8.10 25.67
C LEU A 209 -11.58 8.88 26.93
N VAL A 210 -11.76 10.20 26.90
CA VAL A 210 -11.50 11.07 28.04
C VAL A 210 -12.38 10.67 29.23
N GLY A 211 -11.75 10.42 30.37
CA GLY A 211 -12.44 9.97 31.58
C GLY A 211 -12.46 8.45 31.73
N PHE A 212 -11.98 7.69 30.79
CA PHE A 212 -11.76 6.25 30.88
C PHE A 212 -10.27 5.92 31.07
N PRO A 213 -9.92 4.73 31.62
CA PRO A 213 -10.84 3.74 32.17
C PRO A 213 -11.36 4.11 33.57
N PHE A 214 -12.55 3.62 33.92
CA PHE A 214 -13.03 3.67 35.32
C PHE A 214 -12.51 2.48 36.08
N GLN A 215 -11.95 2.72 37.26
CA GLN A 215 -11.53 1.67 38.16
C GLN A 215 -12.69 1.17 39.02
N SER A 216 -12.93 -0.13 38.99
CA SER A 216 -13.84 -0.86 39.87
C SER A 216 -13.08 -1.52 41.01
N THR A 217 -13.82 -1.95 42.05
CA THR A 217 -13.26 -2.72 43.18
C THR A 217 -13.01 -4.19 42.83
N ASP A 218 -13.63 -4.72 41.76
CA ASP A 218 -13.49 -6.11 41.31
C ASP A 218 -13.61 -6.18 39.77
N ARG A 219 -13.35 -7.36 39.21
CA ARG A 219 -13.43 -7.66 37.79
C ARG A 219 -14.82 -7.39 37.22
N ILE A 220 -14.87 -6.74 36.09
CA ILE A 220 -16.12 -6.44 35.42
C ILE A 220 -16.34 -7.47 34.30
N ARG A 221 -17.25 -8.40 34.55
CA ARG A 221 -17.60 -9.49 33.64
C ARG A 221 -19.02 -9.41 33.10
N SER A 222 -19.82 -8.48 33.65
CA SER A 222 -21.13 -8.16 33.09
C SER A 222 -20.99 -7.30 31.86
N SER A 223 -21.85 -7.54 30.86
CA SER A 223 -21.94 -6.68 29.70
C SER A 223 -22.52 -5.33 30.07
N PRO A 224 -22.00 -4.24 29.53
CA PRO A 224 -22.60 -2.91 29.70
C PRO A 224 -23.98 -2.85 29.05
N ALA A 225 -24.77 -1.91 29.45
CA ALA A 225 -26.05 -1.56 28.86
C ALA A 225 -26.18 -0.05 28.79
N ILE A 226 -26.82 0.41 27.73
CA ILE A 226 -27.15 1.82 27.53
C ILE A 226 -28.62 2.00 27.88
N GLY A 227 -28.92 3.07 28.60
CA GLY A 227 -30.28 3.50 28.90
C GLY A 227 -30.41 5.00 28.66
N ASP A 228 -31.63 5.44 28.34
CA ASP A 228 -32.01 6.85 28.23
C ASP A 228 -32.08 7.51 29.61
#